data_394a7486def8d92a6760f3c6526cd2f1
#
_entry.id   394a7486def8d92a6760f3c6526cd2f1
#
_cell.length_a   1.000
_cell.length_b   1.000
_cell.length_c   1.000
_cell.angle_alpha   90.00
_cell.angle_beta   90.00
_cell.angle_gamma   90.00
#
_symmetry.space_group_name_H-M   'P 1'
#
loop_
_entity.id
_entity.type
_entity.pdbx_description
1 polymer ?
#
loop_
_entity_poly.entity_id
_entity_poly.type
_entity_poly.pdbx_seq_one_letter_code
_entity_poly.pdbx_strand_id
1 'polypeptide(L)'
;MKIYWAFDLISPYAYLGLKQMPRLPAGTEVELVPTLFGVVLNHHGQLGPAEIGPKRRFTYRFVVWRARQMGVPFRMPPVHPFNCLNAMRLVAAVGSSHEVVETAFDFVFGQGRDVTDPAVLAELGQVLGIPDVNAALNDPAVKQALRASTEWSIQRGVFGVPTYIAGDELFWGHDAFDMLVDYLRDPQGFDDEAMRRVDSLPVGVTRSRVTHP
;
A
#
# COMPACT_ATOMS: atom_id res chain seq x y z
N MET A 1 14.08 -8.89 -13.13
CA MET A 1 13.33 -9.70 -12.15
C MET A 1 11.93 -9.12 -12.01
N LYS A 2 10.89 -9.94 -11.92
CA LYS A 2 9.53 -9.49 -11.65
C LYS A 2 9.23 -9.51 -10.15
N ILE A 3 8.69 -8.41 -9.64
CA ILE A 3 8.23 -8.26 -8.25
C ILE A 3 6.79 -7.75 -8.23
N TYR A 4 6.13 -7.88 -7.10
CA TYR A 4 4.78 -7.35 -6.91
C TYR A 4 4.79 -6.28 -5.83
N TRP A 5 3.87 -5.34 -5.92
CA TRP A 5 3.73 -4.29 -4.92
C TRP A 5 2.29 -4.15 -4.47
N ALA A 6 2.00 -4.64 -3.27
CA ALA A 6 0.69 -4.53 -2.63
C ALA A 6 0.51 -3.12 -2.07
N PHE A 7 -0.57 -2.43 -2.48
CA PHE A 7 -0.84 -1.05 -2.10
C PHE A 7 -2.31 -0.79 -1.83
N ASP A 8 -2.57 0.27 -1.06
CA ASP A 8 -3.89 0.86 -0.87
C ASP A 8 -3.76 2.38 -0.84
N LEU A 9 -4.69 3.08 -1.49
CA LEU A 9 -4.71 4.55 -1.54
C LEU A 9 -4.92 5.21 -0.16
N ILE A 10 -5.34 4.46 0.86
CA ILE A 10 -5.38 4.97 2.24
C ILE A 10 -3.98 5.21 2.81
N SER A 11 -2.93 4.55 2.27
CA SER A 11 -1.62 4.54 2.89
C SER A 11 -0.70 5.66 2.38
N PRO A 12 -0.40 6.68 3.19
CA PRO A 12 0.59 7.70 2.81
C PRO A 12 2.00 7.11 2.67
N TYR A 13 2.30 5.98 3.34
CA TYR A 13 3.56 5.26 3.15
C TYR A 13 3.62 4.57 1.78
N ALA A 14 2.47 4.12 1.24
CA ALA A 14 2.41 3.60 -0.12
C ALA A 14 2.72 4.71 -1.14
N TYR A 15 2.18 5.92 -0.94
CA TYR A 15 2.55 7.06 -1.77
C TYR A 15 4.07 7.33 -1.78
N LEU A 16 4.71 7.36 -0.59
CA LEU A 16 6.16 7.52 -0.51
C LEU A 16 6.93 6.34 -1.13
N GLY A 17 6.44 5.11 -0.96
CA GLY A 17 7.00 3.91 -1.57
C GLY A 17 6.96 3.96 -3.10
N LEU A 18 5.82 4.38 -3.67
CA LEU A 18 5.68 4.58 -5.12
C LEU A 18 6.74 5.55 -5.66
N LYS A 19 6.94 6.67 -4.98
CA LYS A 19 7.92 7.69 -5.38
C LYS A 19 9.39 7.24 -5.23
N GLN A 20 9.66 6.11 -4.60
CA GLN A 20 10.99 5.49 -4.55
C GLN A 20 11.24 4.51 -5.71
N MET A 21 10.21 4.01 -6.40
CA MET A 21 10.34 2.99 -7.45
C MET A 21 11.35 3.31 -8.56
N PRO A 22 11.57 4.59 -8.98
CA PRO A 22 12.62 4.91 -9.96
C PRO A 22 14.05 4.55 -9.50
N ARG A 23 14.27 4.24 -8.20
CA ARG A 23 15.56 3.80 -7.65
C ARG A 23 15.76 2.27 -7.72
N LEU A 24 14.75 1.52 -8.18
CA LEU A 24 14.89 0.07 -8.36
C LEU A 24 15.98 -0.25 -9.39
N PRO A 25 16.68 -1.39 -9.25
CA PRO A 25 17.66 -1.83 -10.23
C PRO A 25 17.06 -1.93 -11.64
N ALA A 26 17.84 -1.58 -12.65
CA ALA A 26 17.43 -1.66 -14.05
C ALA A 26 16.94 -3.08 -14.40
N GLY A 27 15.86 -3.18 -15.17
CA GLY A 27 15.23 -4.45 -15.53
C GLY A 27 14.34 -5.06 -14.46
N THR A 28 14.07 -4.34 -13.35
CA THR A 28 13.03 -4.74 -12.40
C THR A 28 11.65 -4.40 -12.97
N GLU A 29 10.81 -5.41 -13.13
CA GLU A 29 9.41 -5.27 -13.51
C GLU A 29 8.55 -5.28 -12.25
N VAL A 30 7.72 -4.26 -12.05
CA VAL A 30 6.84 -4.14 -10.88
C VAL A 30 5.39 -4.30 -11.30
N GLU A 31 4.72 -5.36 -10.82
CA GLU A 31 3.27 -5.49 -10.93
C GLU A 31 2.60 -4.86 -9.71
N LEU A 32 1.70 -3.91 -9.96
CA LEU A 32 0.99 -3.18 -8.92
C LEU A 32 -0.29 -3.92 -8.54
N VAL A 33 -0.42 -4.30 -7.26
CA VAL A 33 -1.50 -5.15 -6.75
C VAL A 33 -2.39 -4.36 -5.79
N PRO A 34 -3.57 -3.91 -6.23
CA PRO A 34 -4.53 -3.24 -5.35
C PRO A 34 -4.94 -4.16 -4.20
N THR A 35 -4.77 -3.71 -2.98
CA THR A 35 -4.95 -4.53 -1.78
C THR A 35 -5.70 -3.74 -0.72
N LEU A 36 -6.90 -4.16 -0.34
CA LEU A 36 -7.71 -3.48 0.66
C LEU A 36 -7.11 -3.66 2.06
N PHE A 37 -6.45 -2.61 2.56
CA PHE A 37 -5.73 -2.65 3.84
C PHE A 37 -6.63 -2.99 5.02
N GLY A 38 -7.87 -2.48 5.06
CA GLY A 38 -8.82 -2.83 6.11
C GLY A 38 -9.15 -4.33 6.16
N VAL A 39 -9.18 -5.02 5.01
CA VAL A 39 -9.39 -6.47 4.93
C VAL A 39 -8.15 -7.22 5.45
N VAL A 40 -6.95 -6.76 5.10
CA VAL A 40 -5.68 -7.30 5.61
C VAL A 40 -5.59 -7.16 7.13
N LEU A 41 -5.91 -5.99 7.68
CA LEU A 41 -5.93 -5.75 9.13
C LEU A 41 -6.91 -6.71 9.85
N ASN A 42 -8.13 -6.86 9.30
CA ASN A 42 -9.12 -7.77 9.87
C ASN A 42 -8.66 -9.22 9.84
N HIS A 43 -8.04 -9.66 8.74
CA HIS A 43 -7.51 -11.04 8.61
C HIS A 43 -6.49 -11.34 9.70
N HIS A 44 -5.57 -10.42 9.96
CA HIS A 44 -4.51 -10.59 10.97
C HIS A 44 -4.93 -10.17 12.38
N GLY A 45 -6.15 -9.64 12.56
CA GLY A 45 -6.62 -9.12 13.85
C GLY A 45 -5.76 -7.96 14.37
N GLN A 46 -5.33 -7.06 13.49
CA GLN A 46 -4.49 -5.92 13.79
C GLN A 46 -5.29 -4.63 13.79
N LEU A 47 -4.78 -3.63 14.52
CA LEU A 47 -5.22 -2.23 14.40
C LEU A 47 -4.29 -1.49 13.43
N GLY A 48 -4.88 -0.68 12.56
CA GLY A 48 -4.11 0.21 11.71
C GLY A 48 -3.39 1.30 12.52
N PRO A 49 -2.25 1.85 12.01
CA PRO A 49 -1.52 2.89 12.72
C PRO A 49 -2.36 4.12 13.07
N ALA A 50 -3.36 4.45 12.25
CA ALA A 50 -4.23 5.59 12.42
C ALA A 50 -5.36 5.38 13.44
N GLU A 51 -5.60 4.15 13.89
CA GLU A 51 -6.62 3.82 14.88
C GLU A 51 -6.13 4.06 16.32
N ILE A 52 -4.81 4.16 16.52
CA ILE A 52 -4.18 4.44 17.81
C ILE A 52 -3.76 5.93 17.83
N GLY A 53 -4.42 6.76 18.64
CA GLY A 53 -4.27 8.21 18.64
C GLY A 53 -2.82 8.73 18.66
N PRO A 54 -1.95 8.34 19.61
CA PRO A 54 -0.55 8.75 19.63
C PRO A 54 0.24 8.27 18.40
N LYS A 55 -0.01 7.03 17.94
CA LYS A 55 0.64 6.46 16.76
C LYS A 55 0.22 7.20 15.48
N ARG A 56 -1.08 7.53 15.35
CA ARG A 56 -1.61 8.35 14.26
C ARG A 56 -0.90 9.69 14.16
N ARG A 57 -0.79 10.41 15.28
CA ARG A 57 -0.11 11.72 15.33
C ARG A 57 1.36 11.59 14.89
N PHE A 58 2.08 10.60 15.39
CA PHE A 58 3.46 10.33 15.00
C PHE A 58 3.56 10.05 13.50
N THR A 59 2.75 9.10 13.01
CA THR A 59 2.72 8.69 11.60
C THR A 59 2.54 9.88 10.66
N TYR A 60 1.54 10.74 10.93
CA TYR A 60 1.28 11.90 10.06
C TYR A 60 2.45 12.90 10.03
N ARG A 61 3.03 13.17 11.18
CA ARG A 61 4.20 14.06 11.27
C ARG A 61 5.41 13.46 10.57
N PHE A 62 5.64 12.17 10.75
CA PHE A 62 6.73 11.45 10.12
C PHE A 62 6.59 11.45 8.58
N VAL A 63 5.41 11.16 8.05
CA VAL A 63 5.18 11.16 6.59
C VAL A 63 5.40 12.55 5.99
N VAL A 64 4.88 13.62 6.61
CA VAL A 64 5.12 15.00 6.17
C VAL A 64 6.62 15.33 6.16
N TRP A 65 7.32 14.98 7.23
CA TRP A 65 8.77 15.17 7.31
C TRP A 65 9.51 14.37 6.23
N ARG A 66 9.15 13.09 6.07
CA ARG A 66 9.80 12.20 5.10
C ARG A 66 9.57 12.64 3.65
N ALA A 67 8.36 13.05 3.31
CA ALA A 67 8.05 13.61 1.99
C ALA A 67 8.94 14.83 1.67
N ARG A 68 9.16 15.71 2.64
CA ARG A 68 10.08 16.86 2.50
C ARG A 68 11.52 16.41 2.26
N GLN A 69 12.01 15.40 2.98
CA GLN A 69 13.36 14.84 2.78
C GLN A 69 13.52 14.22 1.40
N MET A 70 12.45 13.65 0.85
CA MET A 70 12.44 13.05 -0.50
C MET A 70 12.17 14.05 -1.62
N GLY A 71 11.84 15.31 -1.30
CA GLY A 71 11.43 16.30 -2.30
C GLY A 71 10.10 15.96 -2.99
N VAL A 72 9.25 15.15 -2.33
CA VAL A 72 7.97 14.70 -2.86
C VAL A 72 6.87 15.68 -2.45
N PRO A 73 6.06 16.22 -3.39
CA PRO A 73 4.88 17.00 -3.05
C PRO A 73 3.94 16.16 -2.17
N PHE A 74 3.56 16.70 -1.01
CA PHE A 74 2.71 15.96 -0.08
C PHE A 74 1.76 16.87 0.68
N ARG A 75 0.49 16.52 0.66
CA ARG A 75 -0.57 17.16 1.43
C ARG A 75 -1.53 16.10 1.95
N MET A 76 -1.69 16.04 3.29
CA MET A 76 -2.71 15.16 3.88
C MET A 76 -4.10 15.58 3.41
N PRO A 77 -4.97 14.64 3.01
CA PRO A 77 -6.38 14.91 2.80
C PRO A 77 -7.03 15.41 4.09
N PRO A 78 -8.16 16.13 4.01
CA PRO A 78 -8.80 16.76 5.19
C PRO A 78 -9.27 15.74 6.23
N VAL A 79 -9.52 14.49 5.81
CA VAL A 79 -9.91 13.37 6.68
C VAL A 79 -8.95 12.22 6.45
N HIS A 80 -8.45 11.60 7.53
CA HIS A 80 -7.66 10.36 7.49
C HIS A 80 -7.66 9.67 8.86
N PRO A 81 -7.88 8.35 8.98
CA PRO A 81 -8.16 7.42 7.88
C PRO A 81 -9.51 7.68 7.22
N PHE A 82 -9.64 7.34 5.96
CA PHE A 82 -10.87 7.50 5.17
C PHE A 82 -11.25 6.20 4.47
N ASN A 83 -12.49 6.07 4.06
CA ASN A 83 -12.92 4.93 3.24
C ASN A 83 -12.48 5.13 1.78
N CYS A 84 -11.41 4.43 1.39
CA CYS A 84 -10.85 4.50 0.03
C CYS A 84 -11.44 3.46 -0.94
N LEU A 85 -12.40 2.64 -0.52
CA LEU A 85 -12.93 1.52 -1.32
C LEU A 85 -13.36 1.93 -2.72
N ASN A 86 -14.08 3.05 -2.84
CA ASN A 86 -14.54 3.52 -4.14
C ASN A 86 -13.38 4.03 -5.01
N ALA A 87 -12.41 4.75 -4.45
CA ALA A 87 -11.21 5.15 -5.18
C ALA A 87 -10.38 3.94 -5.65
N MET A 88 -10.24 2.91 -4.81
CA MET A 88 -9.60 1.64 -5.18
C MET A 88 -10.35 0.90 -6.30
N ARG A 89 -11.69 0.96 -6.32
CA ARG A 89 -12.48 0.42 -7.42
C ARG A 89 -12.24 1.16 -8.73
N LEU A 90 -12.12 2.49 -8.69
CA LEU A 90 -11.81 3.27 -9.90
C LEU A 90 -10.45 2.90 -10.47
N VAL A 91 -9.43 2.77 -9.62
CA VAL A 91 -8.10 2.29 -10.04
C VAL A 91 -8.18 0.88 -10.65
N ALA A 92 -8.92 -0.03 -10.01
CA ALA A 92 -9.10 -1.40 -10.52
C ALA A 92 -9.86 -1.45 -11.86
N ALA A 93 -10.81 -0.53 -12.07
CA ALA A 93 -11.65 -0.48 -13.28
C ALA A 93 -10.85 -0.16 -14.55
N VAL A 94 -9.79 0.63 -14.44
CA VAL A 94 -8.93 1.02 -15.59
C VAL A 94 -7.62 0.24 -15.67
N GLY A 95 -7.45 -0.73 -14.78
CA GLY A 95 -6.18 -1.46 -14.64
C GLY A 95 -5.15 -0.67 -13.85
N SER A 96 -4.49 -1.35 -12.93
CA SER A 96 -3.55 -0.74 -11.98
C SER A 96 -2.16 -0.54 -12.60
N SER A 97 -2.08 0.12 -13.77
CA SER A 97 -0.79 0.51 -14.35
C SER A 97 -0.07 1.50 -13.44
N HIS A 98 1.25 1.64 -13.60
CA HIS A 98 2.02 2.61 -12.82
C HIS A 98 1.47 4.03 -12.95
N GLU A 99 1.13 4.46 -14.18
CA GLU A 99 0.59 5.78 -14.47
C GLU A 99 -0.75 6.02 -13.76
N VAL A 100 -1.67 5.04 -13.81
CA VAL A 100 -2.99 5.11 -13.14
C VAL A 100 -2.82 5.23 -11.64
N VAL A 101 -1.98 4.40 -11.05
CA VAL A 101 -1.76 4.38 -9.60
C VAL A 101 -1.03 5.64 -9.12
N GLU A 102 -0.03 6.11 -9.88
CA GLU A 102 0.67 7.35 -9.58
C GLU A 102 -0.29 8.55 -9.65
N THR A 103 -1.11 8.64 -10.69
CA THR A 103 -2.14 9.68 -10.84
C THR A 103 -3.11 9.68 -9.65
N ALA A 104 -3.59 8.51 -9.24
CA ALA A 104 -4.50 8.39 -8.11
C ALA A 104 -3.85 8.80 -6.78
N PHE A 105 -2.61 8.40 -6.54
CA PHE A 105 -1.86 8.81 -5.34
C PHE A 105 -1.52 10.31 -5.33
N ASP A 106 -1.12 10.88 -6.48
CA ASP A 106 -0.86 12.31 -6.60
C ASP A 106 -2.13 13.12 -6.37
N PHE A 107 -3.28 12.63 -6.82
CA PHE A 107 -4.57 13.25 -6.55
C PHE A 107 -4.88 13.24 -5.03
N VAL A 108 -4.72 12.09 -4.36
CA VAL A 108 -5.02 11.95 -2.93
C VAL A 108 -4.00 12.67 -2.06
N PHE A 109 -2.69 12.37 -2.20
CA PHE A 109 -1.65 12.85 -1.28
C PHE A 109 -0.76 13.94 -1.87
N GLY A 110 -0.63 14.05 -3.18
CA GLY A 110 0.07 15.18 -3.81
C GLY A 110 -0.75 16.47 -3.68
N GLN A 111 -2.05 16.38 -3.96
CA GLN A 111 -2.98 17.51 -3.93
C GLN A 111 -3.79 17.60 -2.62
N GLY A 112 -3.87 16.52 -1.83
CA GLY A 112 -4.62 16.46 -0.58
C GLY A 112 -6.14 16.42 -0.79
N ARG A 113 -6.62 15.69 -1.81
CA ARG A 113 -8.04 15.64 -2.18
C ARG A 113 -8.82 14.64 -1.32
N ASP A 114 -10.04 14.99 -0.99
CA ASP A 114 -10.96 14.13 -0.22
C ASP A 114 -11.77 13.22 -1.16
N VAL A 115 -11.29 12.01 -1.40
CA VAL A 115 -11.99 11.03 -2.25
C VAL A 115 -13.23 10.39 -1.61
N THR A 116 -13.58 10.81 -0.39
CA THR A 116 -14.86 10.42 0.23
C THR A 116 -16.01 11.34 -0.19
N ASP A 117 -15.70 12.54 -0.67
CA ASP A 117 -16.66 13.44 -1.29
C ASP A 117 -17.02 12.90 -2.68
N PRO A 118 -18.33 12.66 -2.97
CA PRO A 118 -18.75 12.14 -4.26
C PRO A 118 -18.36 13.00 -5.46
N ALA A 119 -18.31 14.33 -5.31
CA ALA A 119 -17.90 15.23 -6.39
C ALA A 119 -16.40 15.09 -6.67
N VAL A 120 -15.58 15.02 -5.62
CA VAL A 120 -14.11 14.81 -5.72
C VAL A 120 -13.80 13.41 -6.28
N LEU A 121 -14.57 12.40 -5.88
CA LEU A 121 -14.44 11.05 -6.44
C LEU A 121 -14.78 11.02 -7.94
N ALA A 122 -15.81 11.77 -8.37
CA ALA A 122 -16.12 11.91 -9.79
C ALA A 122 -14.99 12.61 -10.56
N GLU A 123 -14.37 13.63 -9.99
CA GLU A 123 -13.17 14.27 -10.58
C GLU A 123 -12.02 13.26 -10.72
N LEU A 124 -11.76 12.42 -9.71
CA LEU A 124 -10.77 11.35 -9.83
C LEU A 124 -11.10 10.42 -11.00
N GLY A 125 -12.36 10.01 -11.14
CA GLY A 125 -12.81 9.19 -12.27
C GLY A 125 -12.53 9.85 -13.62
N GLN A 126 -12.79 11.15 -13.77
CA GLN A 126 -12.49 11.91 -14.99
C GLN A 126 -10.98 11.94 -15.28
N VAL A 127 -10.16 12.20 -14.26
CA VAL A 127 -8.70 12.20 -14.39
C VAL A 127 -8.16 10.82 -14.80
N LEU A 128 -8.79 9.74 -14.33
CA LEU A 128 -8.46 8.36 -14.72
C LEU A 128 -9.09 7.94 -16.06
N GLY A 129 -9.80 8.82 -16.75
CA GLY A 129 -10.42 8.54 -18.06
C GLY A 129 -11.66 7.64 -17.98
N ILE A 130 -12.34 7.58 -16.83
CA ILE A 130 -13.55 6.78 -16.62
C ILE A 130 -14.79 7.58 -17.06
N PRO A 131 -15.50 7.17 -18.13
CA PRO A 131 -16.61 7.94 -18.67
C PRO A 131 -17.86 7.90 -17.79
N ASP A 132 -18.08 6.79 -17.06
CA ASP A 132 -19.18 6.59 -16.13
C ASP A 132 -18.67 6.00 -14.80
N VAL A 133 -18.45 6.89 -13.85
CA VAL A 133 -17.97 6.52 -12.50
C VAL A 133 -18.95 5.61 -11.78
N ASN A 134 -20.26 5.85 -11.92
CA ASN A 134 -21.27 5.03 -11.23
C ASN A 134 -21.32 3.61 -11.80
N ALA A 135 -21.21 3.46 -13.11
CA ALA A 135 -21.12 2.15 -13.75
C ALA A 135 -19.86 1.40 -13.25
N ALA A 136 -18.68 2.05 -13.27
CA ALA A 136 -17.43 1.46 -12.80
C ALA A 136 -17.49 1.01 -11.34
N LEU A 137 -18.04 1.84 -10.45
CA LEU A 137 -18.20 1.51 -9.02
C LEU A 137 -19.17 0.34 -8.77
N ASN A 138 -20.12 0.12 -9.66
CA ASN A 138 -21.12 -0.94 -9.52
C ASN A 138 -20.81 -2.20 -10.31
N ASP A 139 -19.79 -2.18 -11.16
CA ASP A 139 -19.37 -3.33 -11.97
C ASP A 139 -18.97 -4.52 -11.08
N PRO A 140 -19.65 -5.68 -11.20
CA PRO A 140 -19.31 -6.88 -10.46
C PRO A 140 -17.90 -7.39 -10.75
N ALA A 141 -17.42 -7.21 -12.00
CA ALA A 141 -16.08 -7.65 -12.39
C ALA A 141 -15.01 -6.84 -11.66
N VAL A 142 -15.15 -5.53 -11.55
CA VAL A 142 -14.26 -4.64 -10.80
C VAL A 142 -14.22 -5.04 -9.31
N LYS A 143 -15.39 -5.26 -8.71
CA LYS A 143 -15.50 -5.69 -7.31
C LYS A 143 -14.81 -7.02 -7.07
N GLN A 144 -15.02 -7.98 -7.98
CA GLN A 144 -14.39 -9.30 -7.90
C GLN A 144 -12.87 -9.23 -8.11
N ALA A 145 -12.39 -8.43 -9.06
CA ALA A 145 -10.97 -8.26 -9.31
C ALA A 145 -10.25 -7.70 -8.06
N LEU A 146 -10.82 -6.65 -7.43
CA LEU A 146 -10.26 -6.04 -6.22
C LEU A 146 -10.29 -7.00 -5.02
N ARG A 147 -11.33 -7.83 -4.90
CA ARG A 147 -11.38 -8.88 -3.89
C ARG A 147 -10.30 -9.92 -4.13
N ALA A 148 -10.20 -10.44 -5.35
CA ALA A 148 -9.23 -11.47 -5.71
C ALA A 148 -7.78 -11.02 -5.50
N SER A 149 -7.44 -9.78 -5.88
CA SER A 149 -6.10 -9.21 -5.64
C SER A 149 -5.79 -9.04 -4.15
N THR A 150 -6.79 -8.68 -3.33
CA THR A 150 -6.64 -8.60 -1.87
C THR A 150 -6.43 -9.98 -1.26
N GLU A 151 -7.22 -10.97 -1.66
CA GLU A 151 -7.08 -12.37 -1.22
C GLU A 151 -5.72 -12.95 -1.62
N TRP A 152 -5.27 -12.66 -2.83
CA TRP A 152 -3.95 -13.05 -3.32
C TRP A 152 -2.83 -12.45 -2.45
N SER A 153 -2.92 -11.18 -2.10
CA SER A 153 -1.95 -10.52 -1.21
C SER A 153 -1.90 -11.19 0.17
N ILE A 154 -3.06 -11.52 0.74
CA ILE A 154 -3.15 -12.21 2.03
C ILE A 154 -2.51 -13.61 1.94
N GLN A 155 -2.79 -14.37 0.87
CA GLN A 155 -2.21 -15.70 0.65
C GLN A 155 -0.68 -15.65 0.49
N ARG A 156 -0.13 -14.53 0.04
CA ARG A 156 1.32 -14.25 -0.04
C ARG A 156 1.92 -13.75 1.28
N GLY A 157 1.14 -13.71 2.35
CA GLY A 157 1.60 -13.30 3.68
C GLY A 157 1.63 -11.80 3.91
N VAL A 158 1.03 -10.98 3.01
CA VAL A 158 0.97 -9.52 3.21
C VAL A 158 0.17 -9.20 4.47
N PHE A 159 0.79 -8.49 5.40
CA PHE A 159 0.20 -8.06 6.67
C PHE A 159 0.04 -6.54 6.80
N GLY A 160 0.44 -5.80 5.80
CA GLY A 160 0.35 -4.34 5.75
C GLY A 160 0.67 -3.78 4.37
N VAL A 161 0.43 -2.49 4.16
CA VAL A 161 0.72 -1.80 2.90
C VAL A 161 1.51 -0.51 3.14
N PRO A 162 2.47 -0.16 2.25
CA PRO A 162 2.90 -0.92 1.09
C PRO A 162 3.71 -2.16 1.47
N THR A 163 3.65 -3.19 0.63
CA THR A 163 4.57 -4.34 0.72
C THR A 163 5.04 -4.70 -0.68
N TYR A 164 6.36 -4.80 -0.86
CA TYR A 164 6.96 -5.40 -2.05
C TYR A 164 7.13 -6.90 -1.81
N ILE A 165 6.88 -7.70 -2.83
CA ILE A 165 7.00 -9.16 -2.82
C ILE A 165 7.99 -9.55 -3.92
N ALA A 166 9.11 -10.13 -3.55
CA ALA A 166 10.15 -10.57 -4.47
C ALA A 166 10.47 -12.05 -4.22
N GLY A 167 9.98 -12.93 -5.10
CA GLY A 167 9.97 -14.36 -4.80
C GLY A 167 9.05 -14.67 -3.62
N ASP A 168 9.63 -15.26 -2.57
CA ASP A 168 8.93 -15.55 -1.31
C ASP A 168 9.21 -14.48 -0.21
N GLU A 169 10.05 -13.47 -0.50
CA GLU A 169 10.44 -12.44 0.45
C GLU A 169 9.48 -11.24 0.44
N LEU A 170 9.22 -10.70 1.64
CA LEU A 170 8.36 -9.55 1.86
C LEU A 170 9.17 -8.34 2.38
N PHE A 171 9.00 -7.20 1.73
CA PHE A 171 9.61 -5.94 2.14
C PHE A 171 8.49 -4.95 2.46
N TRP A 172 8.14 -4.88 3.75
CA TRP A 172 7.02 -4.10 4.23
C TRP A 172 7.42 -2.68 4.60
N GLY A 173 6.66 -1.73 4.11
CA GLY A 173 6.84 -0.29 4.38
C GLY A 173 7.73 0.39 3.33
N HIS A 174 7.66 1.72 3.31
CA HIS A 174 8.51 2.53 2.45
C HIS A 174 9.98 2.55 2.94
N ASP A 175 10.21 2.24 4.19
CA ASP A 175 11.50 2.19 4.86
C ASP A 175 12.26 0.87 4.61
N ALA A 176 11.56 -0.19 4.22
CA ALA A 176 12.20 -1.42 3.74
C ALA A 176 12.69 -1.34 2.29
N PHE A 177 12.55 -0.19 1.61
CA PHE A 177 12.89 -0.06 0.21
C PHE A 177 14.38 -0.29 -0.09
N ASP A 178 15.28 0.22 0.75
CA ASP A 178 16.71 0.01 0.55
C ASP A 178 17.10 -1.47 0.77
N MET A 179 16.45 -2.16 1.72
CA MET A 179 16.56 -3.61 1.90
C MET A 179 16.10 -4.38 0.65
N LEU A 180 14.99 -3.99 0.03
CA LEU A 180 14.54 -4.56 -1.24
C LEU A 180 15.58 -4.37 -2.35
N VAL A 181 16.14 -3.15 -2.47
CA VAL A 181 17.15 -2.85 -3.50
C VAL A 181 18.39 -3.73 -3.32
N ASP A 182 18.85 -3.94 -2.10
CA ASP A 182 19.99 -4.79 -1.80
C ASP A 182 19.68 -6.26 -2.11
N TYR A 183 18.50 -6.75 -1.73
CA TYR A 183 18.04 -8.09 -2.10
C TYR A 183 17.97 -8.30 -3.62
N LEU A 184 17.45 -7.34 -4.37
CA LEU A 184 17.35 -7.45 -5.83
C LEU A 184 18.72 -7.47 -6.53
N ARG A 185 19.75 -6.91 -5.89
CA ARG A 185 21.16 -6.94 -6.38
C ARG A 185 21.86 -8.24 -6.05
N ASP A 186 21.62 -8.75 -4.85
CA ASP A 186 22.26 -9.97 -4.33
C ASP A 186 21.27 -10.75 -3.43
N PRO A 187 20.39 -11.58 -4.00
CA PRO A 187 19.46 -12.39 -3.20
C PRO A 187 20.17 -13.39 -2.28
N GLN A 188 21.38 -13.84 -2.64
CA GLN A 188 22.13 -14.81 -1.84
C GLN A 188 22.66 -14.17 -0.55
N GLY A 189 22.91 -12.86 -0.55
CA GLY A 189 23.30 -12.12 0.65
C GLY A 189 22.26 -12.14 1.75
N PHE A 190 21.00 -12.51 1.42
CA PHE A 190 19.91 -12.68 2.39
C PHE A 190 19.74 -14.12 2.90
N ASP A 191 20.59 -15.05 2.47
CA ASP A 191 20.63 -16.44 2.96
C ASP A 191 21.92 -16.72 3.77
N ASP A 192 22.40 -15.76 4.52
CA ASP A 192 23.52 -15.94 5.44
C ASP A 192 23.11 -16.63 6.75
N GLU A 193 24.11 -16.95 7.60
CA GLU A 193 23.87 -17.62 8.88
C GLU A 193 22.97 -16.80 9.81
N ALA A 194 23.07 -15.46 9.80
CA ALA A 194 22.28 -14.59 10.65
C ALA A 194 20.82 -14.59 10.23
N MET A 195 20.53 -14.52 8.93
CA MET A 195 19.17 -14.59 8.39
C MET A 195 18.52 -15.95 8.67
N ARG A 196 19.21 -17.06 8.36
CA ARG A 196 18.69 -18.41 8.66
C ARG A 196 18.44 -18.64 10.15
N ARG A 197 19.25 -18.02 11.02
CA ARG A 197 19.04 -18.13 12.46
C ARG A 197 17.75 -17.44 12.92
N VAL A 198 17.42 -16.27 12.41
CA VAL A 198 16.20 -15.54 12.82
C VAL A 198 14.93 -16.25 12.35
N ASP A 199 14.96 -16.94 11.20
CA ASP A 199 13.83 -17.73 10.69
C ASP A 199 13.47 -18.91 11.59
N SER A 200 14.46 -19.44 12.32
CA SER A 200 14.28 -20.60 13.23
C SER A 200 14.05 -20.22 14.70
N LEU A 201 13.94 -18.91 15.03
CA LEU A 201 13.76 -18.49 16.42
C LEU A 201 12.41 -18.95 16.99
N PRO A 202 12.41 -19.64 18.14
CA PRO A 202 11.15 -20.03 18.78
C PRO A 202 10.43 -18.83 19.36
N VAL A 203 9.09 -18.88 19.34
CA VAL A 203 8.25 -17.88 20.02
C VAL A 203 8.34 -18.07 21.53
N GLY A 204 9.03 -17.17 22.23
CA GLY A 204 9.23 -17.25 23.68
C GLY A 204 7.99 -16.89 24.50
N VAL A 205 7.23 -15.86 24.07
CA VAL A 205 6.03 -15.37 24.78
C VAL A 205 4.96 -14.94 23.79
N THR A 206 3.72 -15.37 24.02
CA THR A 206 2.54 -14.91 23.29
C THR A 206 1.69 -14.03 24.19
N ARG A 207 1.38 -12.82 23.78
CA ARG A 207 0.48 -11.93 24.51
C ARG A 207 -0.97 -12.43 24.38
N SER A 208 -1.65 -12.63 25.51
CA SER A 208 -3.10 -12.88 25.53
C SER A 208 -3.82 -11.67 24.90
N ARG A 209 -4.73 -11.91 23.94
CA ARG A 209 -5.58 -10.84 23.42
C ARG A 209 -6.49 -10.37 24.54
N VAL A 210 -6.32 -9.14 25.01
CA VAL A 210 -7.31 -8.48 25.85
C VAL A 210 -8.44 -8.07 24.93
N THR A 211 -9.55 -8.77 24.97
CA THR A 211 -10.81 -8.30 24.39
C THR A 211 -11.28 -7.15 25.28
N HIS A 212 -11.11 -5.91 24.80
CA HIS A 212 -11.80 -4.78 25.43
C HIS A 212 -13.29 -4.93 25.11
N PRO A 213 -14.16 -4.82 26.13
CA PRO A 213 -15.61 -4.86 25.96
C PRO A 213 -16.11 -3.69 25.14
#